data_54f3ee45ae6d49d1521fd6136dd033b2
#
_entry.id   54f3ee45ae6d49d1521fd6136dd033b2
#
_cell.length_a   1.000
_cell.length_b   1.000
_cell.length_c   1.000
_cell.angle_alpha   90.00
_cell.angle_beta   90.00
_cell.angle_gamma   90.00
#
_symmetry.space_group_name_H-M   'P 1'
#
loop_
_entity.id
_entity.type
_entity.pdbx_description
1 polymer ?
#
loop_
_entity_poly.entity_id
_entity_poly.type
_entity_poly.pdbx_seq_one_letter_code
_entity_poly.pdbx_strand_id
1 'polypeptide(L)'
;MYVENLKTGDILSINETSMYPASVIKLFVMEAVYATAIRSRINLNGTVKSLLNSMITVSDNECYNELVRTLGNGSFSSGCNYINRYLKKQGYTGTGVHHSLHPSNSYYQNDGLGSNRSSANDVGKLLKKYIKIKLSPVPAPGRC
;
A
#
# COMPACT_ATOMS: atom_id res chain seq x y z
N MET A 1 0.70 15.29 -12.03
CA MET A 1 -0.77 15.31 -11.83
C MET A 1 -1.36 14.15 -12.62
N TYR A 2 -2.35 13.46 -12.05
CA TYR A 2 -3.09 12.40 -12.73
C TYR A 2 -4.60 12.67 -12.58
N VAL A 3 -5.32 12.65 -13.67
CA VAL A 3 -6.78 12.78 -13.71
C VAL A 3 -7.33 11.71 -14.65
N GLU A 4 -8.36 11.00 -14.23
CA GLU A 4 -9.03 10.00 -15.05
C GLU A 4 -10.54 10.18 -14.99
N ASN A 5 -11.20 10.21 -16.14
CA ASN A 5 -12.64 10.10 -16.24
C ASN A 5 -13.04 8.62 -16.15
N LEU A 6 -13.65 8.24 -15.03
CA LEU A 6 -13.98 6.83 -14.78
C LEU A 6 -15.10 6.29 -15.70
N LYS A 7 -15.85 7.16 -16.37
CA LYS A 7 -16.90 6.74 -17.31
C LYS A 7 -16.32 6.47 -18.71
N THR A 8 -15.47 7.36 -19.21
CA THR A 8 -14.91 7.27 -20.56
C THR A 8 -13.58 6.54 -20.59
N GLY A 9 -12.84 6.52 -19.48
CA GLY A 9 -11.50 5.98 -19.39
C GLY A 9 -10.41 6.96 -19.86
N ASP A 10 -10.77 8.20 -20.20
CA ASP A 10 -9.80 9.21 -20.63
C ASP A 10 -8.86 9.57 -19.49
N ILE A 11 -7.57 9.65 -19.78
CA ILE A 11 -6.51 9.93 -18.80
C ILE A 11 -5.73 11.16 -19.24
N LEU A 12 -5.55 12.09 -18.30
CA LEU A 12 -4.57 13.17 -18.38
C LEU A 12 -3.48 12.95 -17.32
N SER A 13 -2.25 12.79 -17.75
CA SER A 13 -1.09 12.65 -16.86
C SER A 13 -0.03 13.68 -17.21
N ILE A 14 0.38 14.47 -16.22
CA ILE A 14 1.39 15.51 -16.35
C ILE A 14 2.41 15.36 -15.23
N ASN A 15 3.70 15.39 -15.58
CA ASN A 15 4.80 15.26 -14.64
C ASN A 15 4.74 13.96 -13.82
N GLU A 16 5.15 12.86 -14.42
CA GLU A 16 5.08 11.50 -13.87
C GLU A 16 6.21 11.17 -12.89
N THR A 17 6.96 12.16 -12.43
CA THR A 17 8.05 11.96 -11.47
C THR A 17 7.58 11.44 -10.13
N SER A 18 8.38 10.57 -9.55
CA SER A 18 8.20 10.12 -8.17
C SER A 18 8.56 11.24 -7.19
N MET A 19 7.78 11.33 -6.12
CA MET A 19 7.96 12.30 -5.03
C MET A 19 7.82 11.62 -3.67
N TYR A 20 8.18 12.32 -2.61
CA TYR A 20 7.95 11.84 -1.25
C TYR A 20 6.45 11.78 -0.95
N PRO A 21 5.89 10.61 -0.61
CA PRO A 21 4.46 10.40 -0.56
C PRO A 21 3.83 10.73 0.79
N ALA A 22 4.61 11.05 1.82
CA ALA A 22 4.11 11.12 3.20
C ALA A 22 3.24 9.88 3.54
N SER A 23 2.09 10.06 4.17
CA SER A 23 1.20 8.96 4.57
C SER A 23 0.48 8.24 3.42
N VAL A 24 0.54 8.76 2.20
CA VAL A 24 -0.07 8.08 1.04
C VAL A 24 0.58 6.70 0.80
N ILE A 25 1.84 6.50 1.19
CA ILE A 25 2.52 5.20 1.10
C ILE A 25 1.78 4.07 1.85
N LYS A 26 1.03 4.40 2.89
CA LYS A 26 0.25 3.45 3.71
C LYS A 26 -0.81 2.70 2.90
N LEU A 27 -1.35 3.32 1.86
CA LEU A 27 -2.33 2.67 0.97
C LEU A 27 -1.69 1.50 0.21
N PHE A 28 -0.45 1.63 -0.21
CA PHE A 28 0.29 0.57 -0.91
C PHE A 28 0.69 -0.57 0.04
N VAL A 29 1.05 -0.24 1.28
CA VAL A 29 1.31 -1.26 2.32
C VAL A 29 0.03 -2.01 2.65
N MET A 30 -1.10 -1.32 2.79
CA MET A 30 -2.41 -1.96 2.98
C MET A 30 -2.72 -2.96 1.87
N GLU A 31 -2.54 -2.57 0.60
CA GLU A 31 -2.77 -3.47 -0.54
C GLU A 31 -1.87 -4.71 -0.47
N ALA A 32 -0.58 -4.52 -0.15
CA ALA A 32 0.36 -5.63 -0.01
C ALA A 32 -0.03 -6.60 1.12
N VAL A 33 -0.51 -6.08 2.26
CA VAL A 33 -0.99 -6.89 3.39
C VAL A 33 -2.18 -7.75 2.96
N TYR A 34 -3.20 -7.16 2.35
CA TYR A 34 -4.37 -7.92 1.88
C TYR A 34 -4.01 -8.95 0.82
N ALA A 35 -3.18 -8.59 -0.16
CA ALA A 35 -2.74 -9.53 -1.19
C ALA A 35 -1.94 -10.70 -0.62
N THR A 36 -1.19 -10.48 0.46
CA THR A 36 -0.41 -11.52 1.14
C THR A 36 -1.32 -12.44 1.95
N ALA A 37 -2.34 -11.87 2.60
CA ALA A 37 -3.34 -12.63 3.35
C ALA A 37 -4.20 -13.53 2.44
N ILE A 38 -4.65 -13.03 1.30
CA ILE A 38 -5.39 -13.84 0.30
C ILE A 38 -4.58 -15.06 -0.14
N ARG A 39 -3.25 -14.96 -0.16
CA ARG A 39 -2.36 -16.09 -0.49
C ARG A 39 -2.01 -16.96 0.71
N SER A 40 -2.71 -16.79 1.84
CA SER A 40 -2.51 -17.51 3.09
C SER A 40 -1.08 -17.45 3.66
N ARG A 41 -0.32 -16.39 3.33
CA ARG A 41 1.05 -16.20 3.83
C ARG A 41 1.11 -15.44 5.15
N ILE A 42 0.08 -14.67 5.45
CA ILE A 42 -0.16 -14.05 6.75
C ILE A 42 -1.63 -14.26 7.14
N ASN A 43 -1.88 -14.34 8.44
CA ASN A 43 -3.24 -14.44 8.94
C ASN A 43 -3.79 -13.03 9.20
N LEU A 44 -4.96 -12.71 8.63
CA LEU A 44 -5.74 -11.52 8.99
C LEU A 44 -6.44 -11.72 10.34
N ASN A 45 -5.66 -11.98 11.38
CA ASN A 45 -6.15 -12.07 12.77
C ASN A 45 -6.54 -10.68 13.31
N GLY A 46 -7.02 -10.65 14.56
CA GLY A 46 -7.42 -9.40 15.23
C GLY A 46 -6.30 -8.37 15.29
N THR A 47 -5.06 -8.79 15.52
CA THR A 47 -3.89 -7.90 15.58
C THR A 47 -3.62 -7.23 14.25
N VAL A 48 -3.50 -8.00 13.16
CA VAL A 48 -3.24 -7.43 11.82
C VAL A 48 -4.38 -6.51 11.37
N LYS A 49 -5.64 -6.87 11.67
CA LYS A 49 -6.81 -6.01 11.39
C LYS A 49 -6.76 -4.71 12.18
N SER A 50 -6.38 -4.76 13.47
CA SER A 50 -6.25 -3.57 14.31
C SER A 50 -5.14 -2.64 13.79
N LEU A 51 -3.98 -3.18 13.43
CA LEU A 51 -2.88 -2.41 12.83
C LEU A 51 -3.32 -1.74 11.53
N LEU A 52 -4.00 -2.47 10.63
CA LEU A 52 -4.53 -1.91 9.38
C LEU A 52 -5.53 -0.79 9.65
N ASN A 53 -6.45 -1.00 10.59
CA ASN A 53 -7.45 0.00 10.93
C ASN A 53 -6.78 1.29 11.45
N SER A 54 -5.91 1.20 12.44
CA SER A 54 -5.22 2.38 13.00
C SER A 54 -4.33 3.06 11.95
N MET A 55 -3.60 2.29 11.14
CA MET A 55 -2.76 2.84 10.07
C MET A 55 -3.58 3.69 9.09
N ILE A 56 -4.79 3.29 8.74
CA ILE A 56 -5.59 3.96 7.71
C ILE A 56 -6.52 5.03 8.31
N THR A 57 -7.17 4.79 9.45
CA THR A 57 -8.18 5.71 9.99
C THR A 57 -7.58 6.90 10.73
N VAL A 58 -6.49 6.70 11.48
CA VAL A 58 -5.80 7.75 12.22
C VAL A 58 -4.37 8.00 11.74
N SER A 59 -4.01 7.38 10.62
CA SER A 59 -2.68 7.53 10.01
C SER A 59 -1.52 7.17 10.94
N ASP A 60 -1.68 6.14 11.76
CA ASP A 60 -0.67 5.70 12.73
C ASP A 60 0.59 5.20 12.04
N ASN A 61 1.74 5.76 12.43
CA ASN A 61 3.04 5.46 11.84
C ASN A 61 3.64 4.17 12.39
N GLU A 62 3.43 3.85 13.67
CA GLU A 62 3.93 2.60 14.25
C GLU A 62 3.19 1.40 13.68
N CYS A 63 1.88 1.53 13.45
CA CYS A 63 1.11 0.50 12.78
C CYS A 63 1.62 0.22 11.36
N TYR A 64 2.02 1.27 10.62
CA TYR A 64 2.71 1.10 9.33
C TYR A 64 4.03 0.33 9.50
N ASN A 65 4.89 0.77 10.42
CA ASN A 65 6.18 0.15 10.65
C ASN A 65 6.04 -1.34 11.02
N GLU A 66 5.06 -1.67 11.87
CA GLU A 66 4.79 -3.03 12.30
C GLU A 66 4.24 -3.91 11.18
N LEU A 67 3.38 -3.38 10.32
CA LEU A 67 2.88 -4.11 9.15
C LEU A 67 3.99 -4.41 8.14
N VAL A 68 4.92 -3.46 7.92
CA VAL A 68 6.10 -3.72 7.08
C VAL A 68 6.96 -4.82 7.69
N ARG A 69 7.23 -4.80 9.01
CA ARG A 69 7.94 -5.88 9.70
C ARG A 69 7.23 -7.23 9.59
N THR A 70 5.93 -7.24 9.75
CA THR A 70 5.09 -8.45 9.63
C THR A 70 5.25 -9.09 8.25
N LEU A 71 5.24 -8.30 7.18
CA LEU A 71 5.47 -8.80 5.82
C LEU A 71 6.90 -9.28 5.57
N GLY A 72 7.84 -8.85 6.40
CA GLY A 72 9.25 -9.23 6.38
C GLY A 72 9.65 -10.28 7.41
N ASN A 73 8.69 -11.00 8.02
CA ASN A 73 8.94 -11.96 9.09
C ASN A 73 9.75 -11.38 10.27
N GLY A 74 9.39 -10.17 10.68
CA GLY A 74 10.04 -9.44 11.77
C GLY A 74 11.15 -8.47 11.32
N SER A 75 11.62 -8.53 10.09
CA SER A 75 12.63 -7.62 9.54
C SER A 75 12.01 -6.52 8.69
N PHE A 76 12.26 -5.26 9.04
CA PHE A 76 11.76 -4.11 8.28
C PHE A 76 12.33 -4.07 6.84
N SER A 77 13.63 -4.26 6.69
CA SER A 77 14.29 -4.27 5.37
C SER A 77 13.78 -5.42 4.48
N SER A 78 13.57 -6.61 5.04
CA SER A 78 12.94 -7.73 4.32
C SER A 78 11.50 -7.41 3.92
N GLY A 79 10.76 -6.69 4.76
CA GLY A 79 9.42 -6.21 4.48
C GLY A 79 9.39 -5.22 3.31
N CYS A 80 10.30 -4.24 3.30
CA CYS A 80 10.48 -3.33 2.17
C CYS A 80 10.71 -4.09 0.87
N ASN A 81 11.65 -5.03 0.88
CA ASN A 81 11.97 -5.85 -0.29
C ASN A 81 10.76 -6.68 -0.77
N TYR A 82 9.99 -7.24 0.15
CA TYR A 82 8.78 -8.00 -0.17
C TYR A 82 7.72 -7.11 -0.82
N ILE A 83 7.43 -5.97 -0.19
CA ILE A 83 6.44 -5.00 -0.67
C ILE A 83 6.85 -4.47 -2.05
N ASN A 84 8.10 -4.05 -2.23
CA ASN A 84 8.58 -3.48 -3.48
C ASN A 84 8.50 -4.47 -4.64
N ARG A 85 8.78 -5.76 -4.41
CA ARG A 85 8.56 -6.81 -5.41
C ARG A 85 7.08 -6.97 -5.76
N TYR A 86 6.20 -6.87 -4.78
CA TYR A 86 4.77 -6.90 -4.99
C TYR A 86 4.31 -5.71 -5.83
N LEU A 87 4.69 -4.48 -5.43
CA LEU A 87 4.32 -3.24 -6.13
C LEU A 87 4.78 -3.25 -7.59
N LYS A 88 6.01 -3.69 -7.84
CA LYS A 88 6.53 -3.84 -9.21
C LYS A 88 5.69 -4.80 -10.04
N LYS A 89 5.26 -5.93 -9.48
CA LYS A 89 4.37 -6.90 -10.16
C LYS A 89 2.98 -6.34 -10.45
N GLN A 90 2.50 -5.37 -9.64
CA GLN A 90 1.23 -4.68 -9.86
C GLN A 90 1.36 -3.52 -10.88
N GLY A 91 2.56 -3.23 -11.37
CA GLY A 91 2.81 -2.13 -12.32
C GLY A 91 2.92 -0.76 -11.67
N TYR A 92 3.19 -0.69 -10.35
CA TYR A 92 3.51 0.55 -9.66
C TYR A 92 5.02 0.83 -9.76
N THR A 93 5.42 1.49 -10.84
CA THR A 93 6.83 1.68 -11.17
C THR A 93 7.45 2.92 -10.51
N GLY A 94 6.62 3.86 -10.10
CA GLY A 94 7.03 5.10 -9.40
C GLY A 94 6.95 5.01 -7.88
N THR A 95 6.55 3.86 -7.31
CA THR A 95 6.31 3.69 -5.88
C THR A 95 7.30 2.73 -5.26
N GLY A 96 7.85 3.10 -4.10
CA GLY A 96 8.75 2.27 -3.32
C GLY A 96 8.67 2.55 -1.82
N VAL A 97 8.69 1.48 -1.04
CA VAL A 97 8.74 1.47 0.43
C VAL A 97 10.18 1.21 0.84
N HIS A 98 10.82 2.17 1.50
CA HIS A 98 12.25 2.10 1.85
C HIS A 98 12.53 2.49 3.31
N HIS A 99 11.61 3.22 3.92
CA HIS A 99 11.82 3.91 5.18
C HIS A 99 10.66 3.73 6.14
N SER A 100 10.97 3.63 7.45
CA SER A 100 9.96 3.75 8.51
C SER A 100 9.36 5.16 8.53
N LEU A 101 8.11 5.24 8.98
CA LEU A 101 7.48 6.51 9.29
C LEU A 101 7.63 6.74 10.79
N HIS A 102 8.17 7.91 11.16
CA HIS A 102 8.43 8.22 12.55
C HIS A 102 7.30 8.96 13.23
N PRO A 103 6.80 8.51 14.37
CA PRO A 103 6.51 9.38 15.48
C PRO A 103 7.83 9.79 16.13
N SER A 104 7.87 10.90 16.83
CA SER A 104 9.06 11.58 17.37
C SER A 104 10.01 10.75 18.26
N ASN A 105 9.68 9.52 18.59
CA ASN A 105 10.40 8.66 19.53
C ASN A 105 10.76 7.29 18.99
N SER A 106 10.54 6.98 17.72
CA SER A 106 10.71 5.65 17.24
C SER A 106 12.00 5.41 16.50
N TYR A 107 12.36 4.17 16.51
CA TYR A 107 13.47 3.55 15.83
C TYR A 107 13.44 3.86 14.33
N TYR A 108 14.47 4.53 13.84
CA TYR A 108 14.69 4.70 12.43
C TYR A 108 15.05 3.36 11.78
N GLN A 109 14.23 2.89 10.86
CA GLN A 109 14.47 1.66 10.10
C GLN A 109 14.38 1.96 8.60
N ASN A 110 15.23 1.31 7.81
CA ASN A 110 15.28 1.46 6.36
C ASN A 110 15.89 0.23 5.71
N ASP A 111 15.85 0.18 4.38
CA ASP A 111 16.48 -0.86 3.56
C ASP A 111 17.80 -0.39 2.90
N GLY A 112 18.24 0.82 3.18
CA GLY A 112 19.45 1.41 2.60
C GLY A 112 19.26 2.01 1.19
N LEU A 113 18.05 1.96 0.61
CA LEU A 113 17.78 2.37 -0.77
C LEU A 113 17.16 3.77 -0.92
N GLY A 114 17.15 4.56 0.15
CA GLY A 114 16.67 5.94 0.14
C GLY A 114 15.31 6.14 0.79
N SER A 115 14.60 7.19 0.40
CA SER A 115 13.31 7.56 0.97
C SER A 115 12.14 6.82 0.33
N ASN A 116 11.03 6.71 1.06
CA ASN A 116 9.75 6.32 0.47
C ASN A 116 9.40 7.24 -0.69
N ARG A 117 8.85 6.69 -1.75
CA ARG A 117 8.46 7.45 -2.95
C ARG A 117 7.15 6.94 -3.52
N SER A 118 6.44 7.80 -4.22
CA SER A 118 5.29 7.42 -5.04
C SER A 118 5.07 8.44 -6.16
N SER A 119 4.29 8.07 -7.17
CA SER A 119 3.89 8.96 -8.26
C SER A 119 2.38 9.17 -8.27
N ALA A 120 1.93 10.28 -8.85
CA ALA A 120 0.51 10.56 -9.03
C ALA A 120 -0.18 9.45 -9.87
N ASN A 121 0.53 8.91 -10.85
CA ASN A 121 0.04 7.81 -11.67
C ASN A 121 -0.23 6.54 -10.87
N ASP A 122 0.71 6.15 -10.01
CA ASP A 122 0.55 4.93 -9.22
C ASP A 122 -0.58 5.08 -8.19
N VAL A 123 -0.70 6.25 -7.57
CA VAL A 123 -1.83 6.56 -6.67
C VAL A 123 -3.15 6.51 -7.43
N GLY A 124 -3.22 7.11 -8.62
CA GLY A 124 -4.41 7.06 -9.47
C GLY A 124 -4.81 5.63 -9.85
N LYS A 125 -3.87 4.80 -10.27
CA LYS A 125 -4.09 3.37 -10.56
C LYS A 125 -4.61 2.61 -9.34
N LEU A 126 -4.03 2.86 -8.16
CA LEU A 126 -4.45 2.24 -6.92
C LEU A 126 -5.89 2.60 -6.56
N LEU A 127 -6.23 3.89 -6.56
CA LEU A 127 -7.57 4.37 -6.25
C LEU A 127 -8.62 3.86 -7.24
N LYS A 128 -8.32 3.84 -8.53
CA LYS A 128 -9.18 3.24 -9.56
C LYS A 128 -9.51 1.77 -9.26
N LYS A 129 -8.52 1.00 -8.81
CA LYS A 129 -8.71 -0.40 -8.44
C LYS A 129 -9.72 -0.55 -7.30
N TYR A 130 -9.62 0.27 -6.25
CA TYR A 130 -10.57 0.25 -5.13
C TYR A 130 -11.98 0.68 -5.53
N ILE A 131 -12.11 1.70 -6.38
CA ILE A 131 -13.41 2.15 -6.89
C ILE A 131 -14.08 1.04 -7.70
N LYS A 132 -13.34 0.36 -8.58
CA LYS A 132 -13.87 -0.76 -9.37
C LYS A 132 -14.34 -1.93 -8.50
N ILE A 133 -13.61 -2.28 -7.44
CA ILE A 133 -14.01 -3.33 -6.51
C ILE A 133 -15.34 -2.95 -5.82
N LYS A 134 -15.48 -1.70 -5.37
CA LYS A 134 -16.70 -1.22 -4.71
C LYS A 134 -17.91 -1.17 -5.63
N LEU A 135 -17.71 -0.90 -6.93
CA LEU A 135 -18.79 -0.81 -7.93
C LEU A 135 -19.14 -2.15 -8.58
N SER A 136 -18.34 -3.19 -8.35
CA SER A 136 -18.66 -4.54 -8.82
C SER A 136 -19.86 -5.09 -8.05
N PRO A 137 -20.88 -5.65 -8.73
CA PRO A 137 -22.00 -6.28 -8.02
C PRO A 137 -21.46 -7.42 -7.14
N VAL A 138 -21.93 -7.46 -5.90
CA VAL A 138 -21.67 -8.60 -5.03
C VAL A 138 -22.28 -9.83 -5.70
N PRO A 139 -21.54 -10.93 -5.92
CA PRO A 139 -22.11 -12.15 -6.45
C PRO A 139 -23.28 -12.57 -5.56
N ALA A 140 -24.44 -12.82 -6.15
CA ALA A 140 -25.58 -13.32 -5.41
C ALA A 140 -25.14 -14.58 -4.63
N PRO A 141 -25.56 -14.74 -3.35
CA PRO A 141 -25.25 -15.94 -2.61
C PRO A 141 -25.80 -17.14 -3.40
N GLY A 142 -24.88 -18.06 -3.74
CA GLY A 142 -25.24 -19.26 -4.47
C GLY A 142 -26.41 -19.95 -3.75
N ARG A 143 -27.50 -20.18 -4.47
CA ARG A 143 -28.57 -21.08 -3.96
C ARG A 143 -27.95 -22.47 -3.84
N CYS A 144 -27.90 -22.97 -2.62
CA CYS A 144 -27.65 -24.39 -2.37
C CYS A 144 -28.75 -25.23 -3.02
#